data_f7fc0e425425ef69004df43c6552c8d3
#
_entry.id   f7fc0e425425ef69004df43c6552c8d3
#
_cell.length_a   1.000
_cell.length_b   1.000
_cell.length_c   1.000
_cell.angle_alpha   90.00
_cell.angle_beta   90.00
_cell.angle_gamma   90.00
#
_symmetry.space_group_name_H-M   'P 1'
#
loop_
_entity.id
_entity.type
_entity.pdbx_description
1 polymer ?
#
loop_
_entity_poly.entity_id
_entity_poly.type
_entity_poly.pdbx_seq_one_letter_code
_entity_poly.pdbx_strand_id
1 'polypeptide(L)'
;MKYIFLLIVLVISSCDTSKKTESISIGTKKTEFIEIKDFPNNLKAKNIILAIGDGVGPNHITLSRIAIGGLDHRLFIDQIPYVGTSLTHSYNNAYTDSAAAATSWSTGHKTKNRYLSLDPDKKILD
;
A
#
# COMPACT_ATOMS: atom_id res chain seq x y z
N MET A 1 26.14 -65.50 -26.29
CA MET A 1 26.14 -64.10 -25.81
C MET A 1 24.77 -63.75 -25.29
N LYS A 2 24.65 -63.68 -23.93
CA LYS A 2 23.36 -63.39 -23.26
C LYS A 2 23.39 -61.92 -22.88
N TYR A 3 22.49 -61.14 -23.44
CA TYR A 3 22.28 -59.74 -23.08
C TYR A 3 21.41 -59.65 -21.83
N ILE A 4 21.99 -59.19 -20.73
CA ILE A 4 21.27 -58.89 -19.52
C ILE A 4 20.69 -57.48 -19.68
N PHE A 5 19.39 -57.36 -19.79
CA PHE A 5 18.70 -56.08 -19.71
C PHE A 5 18.56 -55.69 -18.25
N LEU A 6 19.32 -54.68 -17.84
CA LEU A 6 19.21 -54.08 -16.51
C LEU A 6 18.06 -53.09 -16.53
N LEU A 7 16.95 -53.45 -15.97
CA LEU A 7 15.77 -52.58 -15.80
C LEU A 7 16.02 -51.68 -14.61
N ILE A 8 16.41 -50.45 -14.84
CA ILE A 8 16.51 -49.44 -13.78
C ILE A 8 15.12 -48.91 -13.51
N VAL A 9 14.49 -49.36 -12.43
CA VAL A 9 13.27 -48.77 -11.88
C VAL A 9 13.64 -47.50 -11.12
N LEU A 10 13.39 -46.34 -11.75
CA LEU A 10 13.47 -45.06 -11.11
C LEU A 10 12.24 -44.93 -10.19
N VAL A 11 12.44 -45.17 -8.90
CA VAL A 11 11.43 -44.82 -7.88
C VAL A 11 11.47 -43.33 -7.72
N ILE A 12 10.56 -42.62 -8.37
CA ILE A 12 10.29 -41.23 -8.10
C ILE A 12 9.62 -41.16 -6.74
N SER A 13 10.39 -40.93 -5.69
CA SER A 13 9.85 -40.61 -4.38
C SER A 13 9.15 -39.26 -4.52
N SER A 14 7.85 -39.29 -4.74
CA SER A 14 6.98 -38.12 -4.64
C SER A 14 7.08 -37.61 -3.21
N CYS A 15 7.79 -36.53 -3.02
CA CYS A 15 7.83 -35.82 -1.76
C CYS A 15 6.44 -35.21 -1.55
N ASP A 16 5.61 -35.95 -0.81
CA ASP A 16 4.29 -35.48 -0.36
C ASP A 16 4.54 -34.37 0.68
N THR A 17 4.78 -33.16 0.21
CA THR A 17 4.72 -31.96 1.03
C THR A 17 3.26 -31.54 1.16
N SER A 18 2.45 -32.41 1.74
CA SER A 18 1.18 -32.04 2.34
C SER A 18 1.45 -31.18 3.58
N LYS A 19 2.05 -29.99 3.37
CA LYS A 19 1.94 -28.91 4.34
C LYS A 19 0.47 -28.53 4.32
N LYS A 20 -0.23 -28.95 5.37
CA LYS A 20 -1.54 -28.43 5.73
C LYS A 20 -1.44 -26.91 5.63
N THR A 21 -1.96 -26.35 4.56
CA THR A 21 -2.15 -24.91 4.44
C THR A 21 -3.20 -24.59 5.49
N GLU A 22 -2.76 -24.14 6.66
CA GLU A 22 -3.69 -23.55 7.61
C GLU A 22 -4.35 -22.39 6.87
N SER A 23 -5.59 -22.58 6.51
CA SER A 23 -6.41 -21.49 6.00
C SER A 23 -6.48 -20.46 7.12
N ILE A 24 -5.76 -19.35 6.96
CA ILE A 24 -5.96 -18.19 7.81
C ILE A 24 -7.42 -17.81 7.61
N SER A 25 -8.26 -18.17 8.58
CA SER A 25 -9.64 -17.68 8.61
C SER A 25 -9.54 -16.18 8.92
N ILE A 26 -9.50 -15.38 7.87
CA ILE A 26 -9.63 -13.93 7.97
C ILE A 26 -11.05 -13.72 8.49
N GLY A 27 -11.13 -13.37 9.77
CA GLY A 27 -12.40 -13.18 10.44
C GLY A 27 -13.23 -12.17 9.68
N THR A 28 -14.35 -12.59 9.13
CA THR A 28 -15.35 -11.73 8.54
C THR A 28 -16.07 -10.98 9.67
N LYS A 29 -15.39 -10.04 10.31
CA LYS A 29 -16.06 -9.09 11.17
C LYS A 29 -16.83 -8.18 10.24
N LYS A 30 -18.16 -8.33 10.23
CA LYS A 30 -19.07 -7.47 9.49
C LYS A 30 -18.86 -6.05 10.02
N THR A 31 -18.06 -5.26 9.31
CA THR A 31 -17.82 -3.87 9.67
C THR A 31 -19.10 -3.11 9.31
N GLU A 32 -19.72 -2.47 10.30
CA GLU A 32 -20.85 -1.59 10.03
C GLU A 32 -20.35 -0.47 9.11
N PHE A 33 -21.02 -0.31 7.98
CA PHE A 33 -20.74 0.79 7.07
C PHE A 33 -21.13 2.09 7.76
N ILE A 34 -20.16 2.97 7.96
CA ILE A 34 -20.44 4.35 8.29
C ILE A 34 -20.85 5.00 6.97
N GLU A 35 -22.15 5.18 6.75
CA GLU A 35 -22.65 5.94 5.61
C GLU A 35 -22.25 7.40 5.80
N ILE A 36 -21.39 7.89 4.92
CA ILE A 36 -21.03 9.31 4.87
C ILE A 36 -22.25 10.00 4.26
N LYS A 37 -23.15 10.45 5.12
CA LYS A 37 -24.26 11.31 4.73
C LYS A 37 -23.70 12.64 4.25
N ASP A 38 -24.37 13.23 3.26
CA ASP A 38 -24.00 14.44 2.56
C ASP A 38 -23.22 15.46 3.39
N PHE A 39 -22.07 15.86 2.91
CA PHE A 39 -21.33 16.96 3.50
C PHE A 39 -22.20 18.23 3.38
N PRO A 40 -22.53 18.90 4.49
CA PRO A 40 -23.31 20.11 4.40
C PRO A 40 -22.52 21.16 3.63
N ASN A 41 -23.05 21.57 2.48
CA ASN A 41 -22.41 22.49 1.53
C ASN A 41 -22.14 23.91 2.07
N ASN A 42 -22.62 24.21 3.26
CA ASN A 42 -22.58 25.55 3.88
C ASN A 42 -21.70 25.65 5.13
N LEU A 43 -21.05 24.59 5.56
CA LEU A 43 -20.15 24.62 6.72
C LEU A 43 -18.74 25.02 6.30
N LYS A 44 -18.21 26.07 6.96
CA LYS A 44 -16.79 26.41 6.86
C LYS A 44 -16.01 25.53 7.85
N ALA A 45 -15.01 24.80 7.34
CA ALA A 45 -14.11 24.05 8.21
C ALA A 45 -13.35 24.99 9.13
N LYS A 46 -13.37 24.69 10.43
CA LYS A 46 -12.58 25.43 11.43
C LYS A 46 -11.16 24.89 11.53
N ASN A 47 -11.00 23.59 11.32
CA ASN A 47 -9.72 22.88 11.37
C ASN A 47 -9.64 21.92 10.21
N ILE A 48 -8.45 21.67 9.70
CA ILE A 48 -8.15 20.69 8.66
C ILE A 48 -7.13 19.72 9.23
N ILE A 49 -7.41 18.43 9.12
CA ILE A 49 -6.46 17.35 9.48
C ILE A 49 -6.06 16.67 8.18
N LEU A 50 -4.78 16.74 7.85
CA LEU A 50 -4.19 16.03 6.73
C LEU A 50 -3.52 14.76 7.24
N ALA A 51 -4.02 13.60 6.85
CA ALA A 51 -3.43 12.30 7.18
C ALA A 51 -2.71 11.75 5.95
N ILE A 52 -1.42 11.51 6.07
CA ILE A 52 -0.57 11.02 4.99
C ILE A 52 -0.03 9.65 5.39
N GLY A 53 -0.33 8.61 4.59
CA GLY A 53 0.23 7.28 4.76
C GLY A 53 1.64 7.20 4.17
N ASP A 54 2.67 7.19 5.02
CA ASP A 54 4.06 7.07 4.59
C ASP A 54 4.32 5.68 3.97
N GLY A 55 4.79 5.66 2.74
CA GLY A 55 5.04 4.44 1.97
C GLY A 55 3.78 3.65 1.58
N VAL A 56 2.58 4.18 1.82
CA VAL A 56 1.33 3.50 1.48
C VAL A 56 1.04 3.62 -0.01
N GLY A 57 1.07 2.48 -0.69
CA GLY A 57 0.70 2.35 -2.11
C GLY A 57 -0.60 1.56 -2.31
N PRO A 58 -1.07 1.43 -3.56
CA PRO A 58 -2.30 0.70 -3.89
C PRO A 58 -2.34 -0.73 -3.37
N ASN A 59 -1.18 -1.40 -3.32
CA ASN A 59 -1.09 -2.77 -2.81
C ASN A 59 -1.37 -2.84 -1.31
N HIS A 60 -0.97 -1.84 -0.51
CA HIS A 60 -1.28 -1.78 0.91
C HIS A 60 -2.79 -1.62 1.12
N ILE A 61 -3.45 -0.80 0.32
CA ILE A 61 -4.90 -0.64 0.36
C ILE A 61 -5.61 -1.95 0.02
N THR A 62 -5.14 -2.66 -1.02
CA THR A 62 -5.69 -3.95 -1.41
C THR A 62 -5.50 -5.01 -0.33
N LEU A 63 -4.29 -5.11 0.26
CA LEU A 63 -4.02 -6.04 1.35
C LEU A 63 -4.86 -5.73 2.60
N SER A 64 -5.02 -4.46 2.93
CA SER A 64 -5.88 -4.03 4.04
C SER A 64 -7.33 -4.44 3.83
N ARG A 65 -7.85 -4.28 2.61
CA ARG A 65 -9.21 -4.73 2.24
C ARG A 65 -9.37 -6.22 2.47
N ILE A 66 -8.44 -7.02 1.94
CA ILE A 66 -8.46 -8.48 2.08
C ILE A 66 -8.37 -8.89 3.56
N ALA A 67 -7.47 -8.27 4.31
CA ALA A 67 -7.24 -8.60 5.72
C ALA A 67 -8.45 -8.25 6.63
N ILE A 68 -9.17 -7.18 6.32
CA ILE A 68 -10.30 -6.72 7.15
C ILE A 68 -11.58 -7.49 6.83
N GLY A 69 -11.88 -7.74 5.56
CA GLY A 69 -13.18 -8.32 5.22
C GLY A 69 -13.25 -9.05 3.88
N GLY A 70 -12.11 -9.37 3.25
CA GLY A 70 -12.06 -10.08 1.98
C GLY A 70 -12.04 -9.17 0.75
N LEU A 71 -12.07 -9.78 -0.43
CA LEU A 71 -11.89 -9.07 -1.70
C LEU A 71 -12.93 -7.98 -1.95
N ASP A 72 -14.17 -8.24 -1.57
CA ASP A 72 -15.31 -7.34 -1.81
C ASP A 72 -15.53 -6.32 -0.69
N HIS A 73 -14.66 -6.34 0.34
CA HIS A 73 -14.78 -5.42 1.45
C HIS A 73 -14.47 -3.97 1.01
N ARG A 74 -15.34 -3.05 1.37
CA ARG A 74 -15.14 -1.62 1.15
C ARG A 74 -14.53 -0.98 2.39
N LEU A 75 -13.32 -0.44 2.24
CA LEU A 75 -12.67 0.36 3.27
C LEU A 75 -13.36 1.71 3.38
N PHE A 76 -13.17 2.41 4.51
CA PHE A 76 -13.67 3.77 4.68
C PHE A 76 -13.15 4.71 3.57
N ILE A 77 -11.88 4.59 3.19
CA ILE A 77 -11.27 5.39 2.13
C ILE A 77 -11.94 5.18 0.76
N ASP A 78 -12.52 4.00 0.49
CA ASP A 78 -13.25 3.73 -0.75
C ASP A 78 -14.61 4.44 -0.83
N GLN A 79 -15.05 5.03 0.27
CA GLN A 79 -16.35 5.71 0.39
C GLN A 79 -16.22 7.24 0.33
N ILE A 80 -14.98 7.76 0.33
CA ILE A 80 -14.74 9.20 0.25
C ILE A 80 -15.16 9.70 -1.13
N PRO A 81 -16.05 10.71 -1.21
CA PRO A 81 -16.66 11.13 -2.47
C PRO A 81 -15.71 11.92 -3.38
N TYR A 82 -14.60 12.43 -2.82
CA TYR A 82 -13.63 13.20 -3.58
C TYR A 82 -12.30 12.49 -3.62
N VAL A 83 -11.78 12.23 -4.82
CA VAL A 83 -10.51 11.56 -5.07
C VAL A 83 -9.69 12.39 -6.03
N GLY A 84 -8.40 12.49 -5.75
CA GLY A 84 -7.44 13.13 -6.62
C GLY A 84 -6.17 12.30 -6.73
N THR A 85 -5.29 12.69 -7.64
CA THR A 85 -3.98 12.09 -7.82
C THR A 85 -2.90 13.13 -7.59
N SER A 86 -1.76 12.68 -7.07
CA SER A 86 -0.59 13.52 -6.84
C SER A 86 0.64 12.92 -7.48
N LEU A 87 1.49 13.77 -8.05
CA LEU A 87 2.79 13.36 -8.56
C LEU A 87 3.80 13.38 -7.41
N THR A 88 4.26 12.21 -7.03
CA THR A 88 5.08 12.02 -5.82
C THR A 88 6.58 11.96 -6.07
N HIS A 89 7.05 12.14 -7.31
CA HIS A 89 8.48 12.14 -7.61
C HIS A 89 9.21 13.28 -6.87
N SER A 90 10.44 13.03 -6.44
CA SER A 90 11.32 14.06 -5.88
C SER A 90 11.93 14.94 -6.97
N TYR A 91 12.70 15.93 -6.60
CA TYR A 91 13.33 16.84 -7.56
C TYR A 91 14.24 16.13 -8.56
N ASN A 92 14.97 15.12 -8.12
CA ASN A 92 16.03 14.45 -8.90
C ASN A 92 15.80 12.95 -9.12
N ASN A 93 14.66 12.38 -8.69
CA ASN A 93 14.37 10.95 -8.83
C ASN A 93 12.91 10.70 -9.18
N ALA A 94 12.66 9.63 -9.91
CA ALA A 94 11.30 9.18 -10.22
C ALA A 94 10.51 8.72 -8.98
N TYR A 95 11.19 8.42 -7.88
CA TYR A 95 10.60 8.09 -6.58
C TYR A 95 11.10 9.05 -5.51
N THR A 96 10.27 9.33 -4.54
CA THR A 96 10.60 10.17 -3.38
C THR A 96 10.92 9.30 -2.17
N ASP A 97 11.72 9.83 -1.24
CA ASP A 97 11.78 9.35 0.13
C ASP A 97 10.88 10.19 1.04
N SER A 98 10.75 9.78 2.30
CA SER A 98 9.89 10.45 3.27
C SER A 98 10.33 11.88 3.56
N ALA A 99 11.64 12.16 3.57
CA ALA A 99 12.18 13.50 3.87
C ALA A 99 11.82 14.50 2.76
N ALA A 100 12.06 14.15 1.49
CA ALA A 100 11.71 14.99 0.36
C ALA A 100 10.20 15.14 0.19
N ALA A 101 9.43 14.07 0.44
CA ALA A 101 7.98 14.13 0.41
C ALA A 101 7.42 15.05 1.50
N ALA A 102 7.88 14.92 2.74
CA ALA A 102 7.48 15.77 3.85
C ALA A 102 7.80 17.25 3.58
N THR A 103 9.00 17.54 3.05
CA THR A 103 9.36 18.88 2.62
C THR A 103 8.39 19.43 1.57
N SER A 104 8.04 18.61 0.56
CA SER A 104 7.11 19.06 -0.48
C SER A 104 5.71 19.34 0.05
N TRP A 105 5.21 18.54 0.99
CA TRP A 105 3.91 18.77 1.61
C TRP A 105 3.86 20.01 2.51
N SER A 106 4.95 20.27 3.24
CA SER A 106 4.99 21.38 4.19
C SER A 106 5.30 22.74 3.54
N THR A 107 6.13 22.75 2.50
CA THR A 107 6.64 23.98 1.89
C THR A 107 6.10 24.26 0.48
N GLY A 108 5.48 23.27 -0.15
CA GLY A 108 5.08 23.34 -1.56
C GLY A 108 6.23 23.20 -2.57
N HIS A 109 7.44 22.93 -2.12
CA HIS A 109 8.62 22.86 -2.98
C HIS A 109 9.19 21.44 -3.04
N LYS A 110 9.49 20.95 -4.25
CA LYS A 110 10.19 19.67 -4.41
C LYS A 110 11.67 19.83 -4.10
N THR A 111 12.20 18.84 -3.38
CA THR A 111 13.62 18.77 -3.04
C THR A 111 14.23 17.41 -3.40
N LYS A 112 15.53 17.27 -3.21
CA LYS A 112 16.26 16.02 -3.42
C LYS A 112 15.96 15.03 -2.30
N ASN A 113 16.01 13.74 -2.62
CA ASN A 113 15.90 12.70 -1.60
C ASN A 113 16.91 12.94 -0.47
N ARG A 114 16.49 12.64 0.77
CA ARG A 114 17.23 12.84 2.02
C ARG A 114 17.34 14.31 2.48
N TYR A 115 16.76 15.25 1.76
CA TYR A 115 16.70 16.64 2.18
C TYR A 115 15.39 16.91 2.91
N LEU A 116 15.50 17.46 4.11
CA LEU A 116 14.36 17.86 4.95
C LEU A 116 14.46 19.37 5.17
N SER A 117 13.37 20.08 4.83
CA SER A 117 13.27 21.55 4.91
C SER A 117 14.39 22.30 4.16
N LEU A 118 14.95 21.69 3.15
CA LEU A 118 15.98 22.28 2.30
C LEU A 118 15.52 22.26 0.83
N ASP A 119 15.83 23.30 0.10
CA ASP A 119 15.70 23.30 -1.35
C ASP A 119 16.79 22.41 -2.02
N PRO A 120 16.75 22.23 -3.36
CA PRO A 120 17.78 21.46 -4.07
C PRO A 120 19.20 22.02 -3.92
N ASP A 121 19.37 23.30 -3.57
CA ASP A 121 20.64 23.99 -3.38
C ASP A 121 21.05 24.10 -1.91
N LYS A 122 20.36 23.37 -1.01
CA LYS A 122 20.58 23.32 0.45
C LYS A 122 20.24 24.62 1.19
N LYS A 123 19.41 25.48 0.61
CA LYS A 123 18.86 26.62 1.34
C LYS A 123 17.68 26.16 2.20
N ILE A 124 17.53 26.73 3.37
CA ILE A 124 16.41 26.42 4.27
C ILE A 124 15.11 26.92 3.63
N LEU A 125 14.10 26.08 3.67
CA LEU A 125 12.73 26.40 3.29
C LEU A 125 11.90 26.59 4.56
N ASP A 126 11.21 27.72 4.66
CA ASP A 126 10.30 28.08 5.75
C ASP A 126 8.87 27.58 5.46
#